data_b74ea7e4d572c5b3543c276e1064c97a
#
_entry.id   b74ea7e4d572c5b3543c276e1064c97a
#
_cell.length_a   1.000
_cell.length_b   1.000
_cell.length_c   1.000
_cell.angle_alpha   90.00
_cell.angle_beta   90.00
_cell.angle_gamma   90.00
#
_symmetry.space_group_name_H-M   'P 1'
#
loop_
_entity.id
_entity.type
_entity.pdbx_description
1 polymer ?
#
loop_
_entity_poly.entity_id
_entity_poly.type
_entity_poly.pdbx_seq_one_letter_code
_entity_poly.pdbx_strand_id
1 'polypeptide(L)'
;MKTERGYQGNVLLVELIVVVLFFSLAATISLSVFAKARVVTEEAGTLARASETLSDLAETLSLREDAADCLREAGFTAQRGAWVYEADRVTYRAEVRTEETDAGVRTRVTLYAESASGETLTTLSAGGYFEGGTQR
;
A
#
# COMPACT_ATOMS: atom_id res chain seq x y z
N MET A 1 7.50 70.66 -6.55
CA MET A 1 6.41 70.00 -5.82
C MET A 1 5.64 68.94 -6.64
N LYS A 2 5.75 68.87 -7.94
CA LYS A 2 5.12 67.84 -8.77
C LYS A 2 5.86 66.49 -8.79
N THR A 3 7.09 66.40 -8.35
CA THR A 3 7.92 65.21 -8.34
C THR A 3 7.70 64.27 -7.14
N GLU A 4 7.24 64.80 -6.01
CA GLU A 4 7.02 63.98 -4.80
C GLU A 4 5.76 63.09 -4.86
N ARG A 5 4.71 63.56 -5.57
CA ARG A 5 3.49 62.76 -5.75
C ARG A 5 3.66 61.56 -6.69
N GLY A 6 4.55 61.69 -7.67
CA GLY A 6 4.88 60.59 -8.59
C GLY A 6 5.74 59.51 -7.91
N TYR A 7 6.60 59.92 -6.99
CA TYR A 7 7.48 59.01 -6.24
C TYR A 7 6.71 58.18 -5.23
N GLN A 8 5.78 58.78 -4.51
CA GLN A 8 4.91 58.06 -3.56
C GLN A 8 3.98 57.02 -4.24
N GLY A 9 3.46 57.37 -5.43
CA GLY A 9 2.64 56.43 -6.21
C GLY A 9 3.43 55.22 -6.70
N ASN A 10 4.70 55.44 -7.11
CA ASN A 10 5.55 54.34 -7.56
C ASN A 10 5.98 53.41 -6.40
N VAL A 11 6.25 53.98 -5.21
CA VAL A 11 6.59 53.15 -4.01
C VAL A 11 5.41 52.28 -3.62
N LEU A 12 4.20 52.80 -3.62
CA LEU A 12 2.98 52.08 -3.28
C LEU A 12 2.68 50.96 -4.28
N LEU A 13 2.96 51.22 -5.58
CA LEU A 13 2.80 50.27 -6.66
C LEU A 13 3.82 49.12 -6.54
N VAL A 14 5.08 49.44 -6.22
CA VAL A 14 6.12 48.43 -5.98
C VAL A 14 5.79 47.59 -4.74
N GLU A 15 5.32 48.21 -3.66
CA GLU A 15 4.88 47.50 -2.47
C GLU A 15 3.73 46.56 -2.76
N LEU A 16 2.74 46.96 -3.55
CA LEU A 16 1.63 46.12 -3.98
C LEU A 16 2.12 44.91 -4.78
N ILE A 17 3.05 45.13 -5.74
CA ILE A 17 3.62 44.05 -6.56
C ILE A 17 4.36 43.03 -5.67
N VAL A 18 5.15 43.49 -4.71
CA VAL A 18 5.89 42.63 -3.78
C VAL A 18 4.93 41.80 -2.94
N VAL A 19 3.86 42.41 -2.42
CA VAL A 19 2.83 41.71 -1.65
C VAL A 19 2.14 40.63 -2.49
N VAL A 20 1.72 40.96 -3.71
CA VAL A 20 1.07 39.97 -4.62
C VAL A 20 2.02 38.84 -4.97
N LEU A 21 3.31 39.16 -5.22
CA LEU A 21 4.33 38.14 -5.49
C LEU A 21 4.54 37.22 -4.29
N PHE A 22 4.57 37.78 -3.09
CA PHE A 22 4.68 36.98 -1.85
C PHE A 22 3.47 36.06 -1.63
N PHE A 23 2.26 36.55 -1.86
CA PHE A 23 1.04 35.75 -1.79
C PHE A 23 1.02 34.64 -2.84
N SER A 24 1.48 34.92 -4.05
CA SER A 24 1.57 33.94 -5.12
C SER A 24 2.54 32.79 -4.77
N LEU A 25 3.69 33.13 -4.21
CA LEU A 25 4.66 32.15 -3.71
C LEU A 25 4.08 31.30 -2.57
N ALA A 26 3.46 31.93 -1.59
CA ALA A 26 2.85 31.24 -0.46
C ALA A 26 1.72 30.29 -0.91
N ALA A 27 0.88 30.72 -1.86
CA ALA A 27 -0.16 29.89 -2.43
C ALA A 27 0.41 28.67 -3.17
N THR A 28 1.48 28.83 -3.94
CA THR A 28 2.13 27.72 -4.66
C THR A 28 2.72 26.69 -3.70
N ILE A 29 3.37 27.13 -2.63
CA ILE A 29 3.92 26.24 -1.60
C ILE A 29 2.79 25.48 -0.91
N SER A 30 1.71 26.18 -0.53
CA SER A 30 0.55 25.56 0.12
C SER A 30 -0.10 24.49 -0.74
N LEU A 31 -0.29 24.77 -2.04
CA LEU A 31 -0.84 23.79 -2.98
C LEU A 31 0.05 22.55 -3.12
N SER A 32 1.35 22.72 -3.16
CA SER A 32 2.29 21.60 -3.27
C SER A 32 2.29 20.72 -2.02
N VAL A 33 2.15 21.31 -0.84
CA VAL A 33 2.00 20.55 0.43
C VAL A 33 0.70 19.77 0.46
N PHE A 34 -0.42 20.38 0.03
CA PHE A 34 -1.70 19.68 -0.05
C PHE A 34 -1.68 18.53 -1.05
N ALA A 35 -1.04 18.70 -2.20
CA ALA A 35 -0.91 17.64 -3.19
C ALA A 35 -0.11 16.45 -2.63
N LYS A 36 1.01 16.71 -1.96
CA LYS A 36 1.80 15.66 -1.29
C LYS A 36 1.03 14.97 -0.15
N ALA A 37 0.31 15.72 0.65
CA ALA A 37 -0.49 15.16 1.73
C ALA A 37 -1.58 14.21 1.21
N ARG A 38 -2.20 14.51 0.07
CA ARG A 38 -3.16 13.61 -0.58
C ARG A 38 -2.52 12.30 -1.02
N VAL A 39 -1.37 12.36 -1.69
CA VAL A 39 -0.65 11.16 -2.13
C VAL A 39 -0.29 10.26 -0.94
N VAL A 40 0.25 10.83 0.12
CA VAL A 40 0.60 10.08 1.35
C VAL A 40 -0.64 9.45 2.00
N THR A 41 -1.77 10.14 2.01
CA THR A 41 -3.02 9.60 2.56
C THR A 41 -3.57 8.45 1.73
N GLU A 42 -3.48 8.53 0.39
CA GLU A 42 -3.90 7.45 -0.51
C GLU A 42 -3.00 6.23 -0.37
N GLU A 43 -1.68 6.43 -0.29
CA GLU A 43 -0.71 5.35 -0.06
C GLU A 43 -0.92 4.67 1.29
N ALA A 44 -1.13 5.44 2.36
CA ALA A 44 -1.42 4.90 3.68
C ALA A 44 -2.74 4.12 3.70
N GLY A 45 -3.78 4.61 3.01
CA GLY A 45 -5.05 3.91 2.86
C GLY A 45 -4.91 2.59 2.09
N THR A 46 -4.12 2.57 1.04
CA THR A 46 -3.83 1.35 0.27
C THR A 46 -3.06 0.33 1.09
N LEU A 47 -2.05 0.78 1.83
CA LEU A 47 -1.27 -0.08 2.72
C LEU A 47 -2.14 -0.68 3.85
N ALA A 48 -3.02 0.12 4.45
CA ALA A 48 -3.91 -0.35 5.50
C ALA A 48 -4.87 -1.44 4.99
N ARG A 49 -5.49 -1.24 3.83
CA ARG A 49 -6.37 -2.24 3.21
C ARG A 49 -5.61 -3.50 2.81
N ALA A 50 -4.41 -3.35 2.25
CA ALA A 50 -3.56 -4.48 1.89
C ALA A 50 -3.19 -5.30 3.14
N SER A 51 -2.83 -4.65 4.23
CA SER A 51 -2.50 -5.31 5.50
C SER A 51 -3.71 -6.04 6.10
N GLU A 52 -4.89 -5.43 6.07
CA GLU A 52 -6.13 -6.04 6.53
C GLU A 52 -6.46 -7.30 5.71
N THR A 53 -6.42 -7.20 4.38
CA THR A 53 -6.67 -8.33 3.48
C THR A 53 -5.70 -9.48 3.71
N LEU A 54 -4.41 -9.18 3.89
CA LEU A 54 -3.41 -10.22 4.20
C LEU A 54 -3.64 -10.84 5.57
N SER A 55 -4.07 -10.08 6.56
CA SER A 55 -4.35 -10.59 7.91
C SER A 55 -5.55 -11.54 7.91
N ASP A 56 -6.63 -11.17 7.25
CA ASP A 56 -7.83 -12.01 7.11
C ASP A 56 -7.51 -13.33 6.37
N LEU A 57 -6.71 -13.22 5.32
CA LEU A 57 -6.27 -14.37 4.55
C LEU A 57 -5.35 -15.29 5.37
N ALA A 58 -4.43 -14.71 6.14
CA ALA A 58 -3.52 -15.44 7.00
C ALA A 58 -4.27 -16.20 8.11
N GLU A 59 -5.28 -15.58 8.72
CA GLU A 59 -6.14 -16.21 9.70
C GLU A 59 -6.89 -17.40 9.09
N THR A 60 -7.50 -17.20 7.93
CA THR A 60 -8.22 -18.27 7.23
C THR A 60 -7.31 -19.43 6.84
N LEU A 61 -6.09 -19.14 6.36
CA LEU A 61 -5.08 -20.14 6.00
C LEU A 61 -4.59 -20.94 7.22
N SER A 62 -4.50 -20.30 8.38
CA SER A 62 -4.07 -20.95 9.62
C SER A 62 -5.08 -21.98 10.14
N LEU A 63 -6.35 -21.81 9.79
CA LEU A 63 -7.44 -22.66 10.22
C LEU A 63 -7.73 -23.85 9.27
N ARG A 64 -7.20 -23.82 8.05
CA ARG A 64 -7.46 -24.80 7.02
C ARG A 64 -6.25 -25.67 6.70
N GLU A 65 -6.49 -26.95 6.52
CA GLU A 65 -5.47 -27.94 6.16
C GLU A 65 -4.98 -27.77 4.72
N ASP A 66 -5.90 -27.45 3.80
CA ASP A 66 -5.58 -27.24 2.38
C ASP A 66 -5.46 -25.75 2.05
N ALA A 67 -4.21 -25.29 2.00
CA ALA A 67 -3.90 -23.91 1.63
C ALA A 67 -4.26 -23.58 0.16
N ALA A 68 -4.14 -24.56 -0.75
CA ALA A 68 -4.44 -24.36 -2.16
C ALA A 68 -5.93 -24.14 -2.40
N ASP A 69 -6.78 -24.89 -1.76
CA ASP A 69 -8.24 -24.72 -1.87
C ASP A 69 -8.69 -23.42 -1.22
N CYS A 70 -8.11 -23.05 -0.08
CA CYS A 70 -8.38 -21.77 0.56
C CYS A 70 -8.01 -20.57 -0.35
N LEU A 71 -6.86 -20.62 -0.98
CA LEU A 71 -6.42 -19.57 -1.91
C LEU A 71 -7.34 -19.51 -3.16
N ARG A 72 -7.77 -20.65 -3.66
CA ARG A 72 -8.69 -20.71 -4.80
C ARG A 72 -10.06 -20.13 -4.46
N GLU A 73 -10.61 -20.43 -3.29
CA GLU A 73 -11.87 -19.85 -2.80
C GLU A 73 -11.75 -18.34 -2.59
N ALA A 74 -10.58 -17.84 -2.19
CA ALA A 74 -10.30 -16.42 -2.06
C ALA A 74 -10.10 -15.68 -3.41
N GLY A 75 -10.14 -16.41 -4.54
CA GLY A 75 -10.02 -15.85 -5.88
C GLY A 75 -8.61 -15.82 -6.45
N PHE A 76 -7.65 -16.46 -5.79
CA PHE A 76 -6.29 -16.57 -6.32
C PHE A 76 -6.22 -17.56 -7.47
N THR A 77 -5.36 -17.25 -8.43
CA THR A 77 -5.03 -18.12 -9.57
C THR A 77 -3.57 -18.55 -9.51
N ALA A 78 -3.32 -19.83 -9.81
CA ALA A 78 -1.96 -20.35 -9.84
C ALA A 78 -1.21 -19.84 -11.07
N GLN A 79 -0.07 -19.18 -10.87
CA GLN A 79 0.79 -18.67 -11.93
C GLN A 79 2.27 -18.94 -11.59
N ARG A 80 2.96 -19.69 -12.43
CA ARG A 80 4.42 -19.92 -12.33
C ARG A 80 4.92 -20.39 -10.95
N GLY A 81 4.13 -21.20 -10.23
CA GLY A 81 4.50 -21.71 -8.91
C GLY A 81 4.12 -20.82 -7.73
N ALA A 82 3.43 -19.72 -7.97
CA ALA A 82 2.84 -18.87 -6.96
C ALA A 82 1.34 -18.66 -7.22
N TRP A 83 0.63 -18.20 -6.22
CA TRP A 83 -0.77 -17.83 -6.33
C TRP A 83 -0.89 -16.31 -6.41
N VAL A 84 -1.68 -15.81 -7.35
CA VAL A 84 -1.83 -14.36 -7.62
C VAL A 84 -3.30 -13.96 -7.62
N TYR A 85 -3.59 -12.84 -6.98
CA TYR A 85 -4.88 -12.19 -6.94
C TYR A 85 -4.71 -10.68 -7.07
N GLU A 86 -5.50 -10.04 -7.92
CA GLU A 86 -5.45 -8.59 -8.12
C GLU A 86 -6.75 -7.95 -7.67
N ALA A 87 -6.65 -6.94 -6.80
CA ALA A 87 -7.76 -6.12 -6.37
C ALA A 87 -7.28 -4.69 -6.03
N ASP A 88 -8.07 -3.67 -6.36
CA ASP A 88 -7.85 -2.27 -5.98
C ASP A 88 -6.43 -1.73 -6.29
N ARG A 89 -5.86 -2.10 -7.43
CA ARG A 89 -4.48 -1.75 -7.85
C ARG A 89 -3.38 -2.37 -6.98
N VAL A 90 -3.71 -3.38 -6.21
CA VAL A 90 -2.76 -4.16 -5.42
C VAL A 90 -2.73 -5.57 -5.97
N THR A 91 -1.54 -6.10 -6.20
CA THR A 91 -1.32 -7.49 -6.56
C THR A 91 -0.95 -8.26 -5.31
N TYR A 92 -1.78 -9.22 -4.94
CA TYR A 92 -1.51 -10.14 -3.83
C TYR A 92 -0.87 -11.40 -4.39
N ARG A 93 0.27 -11.79 -3.82
CA ARG A 93 0.98 -13.01 -4.18
C ARG A 93 1.15 -13.89 -2.97
N ALA A 94 0.87 -15.18 -3.13
CA ALA A 94 1.05 -16.18 -2.10
C ALA A 94 2.01 -17.27 -2.57
N GLU A 95 3.01 -17.57 -1.76
CA GLU A 95 3.94 -18.67 -1.96
C GLU A 95 3.69 -19.72 -0.89
N VAL A 96 3.36 -20.94 -1.31
CA VAL A 96 3.09 -22.08 -0.41
C VAL A 96 4.32 -22.98 -0.37
N ARG A 97 4.84 -23.22 0.82
CA ARG A 97 5.90 -24.20 1.09
C ARG A 97 5.38 -25.26 2.04
N THR A 98 5.52 -26.49 1.64
CA THR A 98 5.13 -27.65 2.43
C THR A 98 6.40 -28.43 2.79
N GLU A 99 6.59 -28.68 4.08
CA GLU A 99 7.67 -29.49 4.62
C GLU A 99 7.06 -30.71 5.30
N GLU A 100 7.44 -31.89 4.86
CA GLU A 100 7.08 -33.15 5.52
C GLU A 100 8.07 -33.42 6.65
N THR A 101 7.56 -33.65 7.85
CA THR A 101 8.33 -34.03 9.04
C THR A 101 7.82 -35.37 9.56
N ASP A 102 8.64 -36.05 10.36
CA ASP A 102 8.28 -37.36 10.94
C ASP A 102 6.98 -37.32 11.79
N ALA A 103 6.59 -36.14 12.24
CA ALA A 103 5.40 -35.93 13.08
C ALA A 103 4.19 -35.36 12.32
N GLY A 104 4.33 -34.97 11.04
CA GLY A 104 3.22 -34.41 10.26
C GLY A 104 3.70 -33.48 9.14
N VAL A 105 2.76 -32.77 8.54
CA VAL A 105 3.01 -31.85 7.45
C VAL A 105 2.94 -30.41 7.98
N ARG A 106 4.00 -29.66 7.76
CA ARG A 106 4.06 -28.23 8.07
C ARG A 106 3.88 -27.44 6.78
N THR A 107 2.82 -26.67 6.71
CA THR A 107 2.57 -25.75 5.60
C THR A 107 2.87 -24.33 6.03
N ARG A 108 3.69 -23.65 5.27
CA ARG A 108 3.97 -22.22 5.42
C ARG A 108 3.54 -21.49 4.15
N VAL A 109 2.76 -20.46 4.32
CA VAL A 109 2.35 -19.57 3.25
C VAL A 109 2.93 -18.19 3.50
N THR A 110 3.67 -17.66 2.56
CA THR A 110 4.16 -16.28 2.60
C THR A 110 3.31 -15.45 1.65
N LEU A 111 2.70 -14.43 2.20
CA LEU A 111 1.81 -13.53 1.51
C LEU A 111 2.51 -12.20 1.26
N TYR A 112 2.40 -11.69 0.04
CA TYR A 112 2.96 -10.41 -0.37
C TYR A 112 1.83 -9.55 -0.93
N ALA A 113 1.83 -8.27 -0.58
CA ALA A 113 1.04 -7.26 -1.26
C ALA A 113 1.99 -6.33 -2.01
N GLU A 114 1.80 -6.22 -3.31
CA GLU A 114 2.62 -5.43 -4.21
C GLU A 114 1.78 -4.33 -4.85
N SER A 115 2.35 -3.13 -4.97
CA SER A 115 1.71 -2.02 -5.67
C SER A 115 1.65 -2.26 -7.19
N ALA A 116 0.88 -1.47 -7.89
CA ALA A 116 0.83 -1.50 -9.36
C ALA A 116 2.20 -1.25 -10.02
N SER A 117 3.14 -0.61 -9.32
CA SER A 117 4.53 -0.40 -9.76
C SER A 117 5.46 -1.59 -9.48
N GLY A 118 4.97 -2.65 -8.80
CA GLY A 118 5.75 -3.83 -8.43
C GLY A 118 6.53 -3.68 -7.11
N GLU A 119 6.30 -2.61 -6.37
CA GLU A 119 6.89 -2.40 -5.04
C GLU A 119 6.13 -3.20 -3.98
N THR A 120 6.86 -3.93 -3.14
CA THR A 120 6.27 -4.68 -2.03
C THR A 120 5.80 -3.72 -0.93
N LEU A 121 4.49 -3.67 -0.71
CA LEU A 121 3.86 -2.83 0.32
C LEU A 121 3.96 -3.46 1.70
N THR A 122 3.65 -4.76 1.79
CA THR A 122 3.72 -5.51 3.04
C THR A 122 3.86 -7.00 2.78
N THR A 123 4.39 -7.72 3.76
CA THR A 123 4.58 -9.17 3.71
C THR A 123 4.12 -9.78 5.02
N LEU A 124 3.38 -10.89 4.94
CA LEU A 124 2.91 -11.63 6.09
C LEU A 124 3.13 -13.12 5.88
N SER A 125 3.58 -13.83 6.91
CA SER A 125 3.71 -15.29 6.87
C SER A 125 2.65 -15.94 7.75
N ALA A 126 1.89 -16.86 7.16
CA ALA A 126 0.96 -17.73 7.85
C ALA A 126 1.50 -19.16 7.81
N GLY A 127 1.29 -19.92 8.87
CA GLY A 127 1.70 -21.31 8.91
C GLY A 127 0.74 -22.14 9.73
N GLY A 128 0.42 -23.35 9.25
CA GLY A 128 -0.31 -24.38 9.96
C GLY A 128 0.56 -25.62 10.14
N TYR A 129 0.43 -26.27 11.27
CA TYR A 129 0.97 -27.60 11.52
C TYR A 129 -0.20 -28.57 11.60
N PHE A 130 -0.22 -29.51 10.69
CA PHE A 130 -1.25 -30.56 10.66
C PHE A 130 -0.60 -31.90 10.99
N GLU A 131 -0.99 -32.48 12.09
CA GLU A 131 -0.57 -33.84 12.42
C GLU A 131 -1.11 -34.80 11.35
N GLY A 132 -0.21 -35.56 10.76
CA GLY A 132 -0.57 -36.61 9.83
C GLY A 132 -1.46 -37.62 10.58
N GLY A 133 -2.77 -37.56 10.34
CA GLY A 133 -3.69 -38.54 10.87
C GLY A 133 -3.29 -39.91 10.38
N THR A 134 -2.84 -40.74 11.31
CA THR A 134 -2.67 -42.15 11.05
C THR A 134 -4.07 -42.71 10.78
N GLN A 135 -4.43 -42.82 9.50
CA GLN A 135 -5.57 -43.64 9.12
C GLN A 135 -5.20 -45.08 9.45
N ARG A 136 -5.77 -45.54 10.52
CA ARG A 136 -5.95 -46.99 10.75
C ARG A 136 -7.17 -47.44 10.00
#